data_0706183244ff51c5812184783078aaf2
#
_entry.id   0706183244ff51c5812184783078aaf2
#
_cell.length_a   1.000
_cell.length_b   1.000
_cell.length_c   1.000
_cell.angle_alpha   90.00
_cell.angle_beta   90.00
_cell.angle_gamma   90.00
#
_symmetry.space_group_name_H-M   'P 1'
#
loop_
_entity.id
_entity.type
_entity.pdbx_description
1 polymer ?
#
loop_
_entity_poly.entity_id
_entity_poly.type
_entity_poly.pdbx_seq_one_letter_code
_entity_poly.pdbx_strand_id
1 'polypeptide(L)'
;MIETVDIEVVSVNVSLEKGTIKLPVNSIEITEKGIVEDAHSGSWHRMLSLLGVESFERFSKLANRNIAYGEFAENITTKGLELFTCKPLDRFVNEHVALEVTQIGKECHGNSCAIYREVGNCVMPKEGIFARVLKSGSMKSGDVLQYIPKVFRIKLITLSDRASMGQYDDRSGNRIKEWLHEYFDQYKYPIIIDYSLIADDAAMLRNELNNAVENIYDFVFTCGGTGIGPRDITVDVVSKLIDKEIPGIMDQIRLKYGENNPNALLSRSIAGVMKNTIVYTLPGSVKATNEYMTEIVKTMLHLVYMMHAIDAH
;
A
#
# COMPACT_ATOMS: atom_id res chain seq x y z
N MET A 1 -10.53 -12.34 11.40
CA MET A 1 -10.16 -11.14 12.15
C MET A 1 -8.68 -10.92 11.91
N ILE A 2 -8.27 -9.69 11.61
CA ILE A 2 -6.85 -9.36 11.44
C ILE A 2 -6.27 -9.28 12.84
N GLU A 3 -5.22 -10.04 13.09
CA GLU A 3 -4.52 -10.01 14.36
C GLU A 3 -3.81 -8.65 14.50
N THR A 4 -4.24 -7.85 15.45
CA THR A 4 -3.53 -6.65 15.88
C THR A 4 -2.53 -7.04 16.96
N VAL A 5 -1.34 -6.46 16.93
CA VAL A 5 -0.27 -6.74 17.88
C VAL A 5 0.03 -5.46 18.66
N ASP A 6 0.07 -5.56 19.99
CA ASP A 6 0.50 -4.46 20.84
C ASP A 6 2.02 -4.44 20.92
N ILE A 7 2.62 -3.28 20.68
CA ILE A 7 4.05 -3.05 20.78
C ILE A 7 4.35 -1.96 21.82
N GLU A 8 5.39 -2.18 22.60
CA GLU A 8 5.83 -1.23 23.62
C GLU A 8 6.80 -0.21 23.03
N VAL A 9 6.64 1.06 23.36
CA VAL A 9 7.62 2.12 23.12
C VAL A 9 8.66 2.07 24.24
N VAL A 10 9.87 1.65 23.91
CA VAL A 10 10.95 1.48 24.90
C VAL A 10 11.73 2.78 25.10
N SER A 11 11.96 3.52 24.01
CA SER A 11 12.66 4.81 24.05
C SER A 11 12.13 5.75 22.97
N VAL A 12 12.16 7.04 23.25
CA VAL A 12 11.93 8.12 22.29
C VAL A 12 13.16 9.02 22.25
N ASN A 13 13.65 9.31 21.03
CA ASN A 13 14.97 9.89 20.84
C ASN A 13 14.90 11.04 19.83
N VAL A 14 15.67 12.11 20.09
CA VAL A 14 15.74 13.31 19.23
C VAL A 14 17.17 13.73 18.97
N SER A 15 17.39 14.42 17.86
CA SER A 15 18.64 15.12 17.55
C SER A 15 18.35 16.43 16.86
N LEU A 16 19.03 17.49 17.26
CA LEU A 16 18.93 18.81 16.64
C LEU A 16 19.70 18.90 15.31
N GLU A 17 20.59 17.94 15.04
CA GLU A 17 21.45 17.93 13.86
C GLU A 17 21.28 16.66 13.03
N LYS A 18 21.26 16.82 11.70
CA LYS A 18 21.21 15.67 10.77
C LYS A 18 22.53 14.91 10.76
N GLY A 19 22.42 13.58 10.65
CA GLY A 19 23.60 12.70 10.55
C GLY A 19 24.31 12.42 11.87
N THR A 20 23.70 12.80 12.99
CA THR A 20 24.19 12.52 14.35
C THR A 20 23.34 11.44 15.03
N ILE A 21 23.87 10.88 16.11
CA ILE A 21 23.09 10.01 17.01
C ILE A 21 21.94 10.83 17.62
N LYS A 22 20.85 10.16 17.96
CA LYS A 22 19.75 10.76 18.72
C LYS A 22 19.91 10.43 20.21
N LEU A 23 19.48 11.36 21.05
CA LEU A 23 19.54 11.17 22.50
C LEU A 23 18.16 10.86 23.05
N PRO A 24 18.05 9.89 23.98
CA PRO A 24 16.80 9.60 24.67
C PRO A 24 16.28 10.83 25.42
N VAL A 25 14.96 11.04 25.32
CA VAL A 25 14.23 12.10 26.03
C VAL A 25 13.03 11.51 26.78
N ASN A 26 12.46 12.25 27.73
CA ASN A 26 11.34 11.78 28.52
C ASN A 26 10.07 11.61 27.68
N SER A 27 9.82 12.52 26.75
CA SER A 27 8.68 12.48 25.83
C SER A 27 8.98 13.27 24.57
N ILE A 28 8.27 12.97 23.50
CA ILE A 28 8.30 13.71 22.23
C ILE A 28 6.91 14.26 21.91
N GLU A 29 6.88 15.44 21.32
CA GLU A 29 5.68 16.00 20.68
C GLU A 29 5.74 15.69 19.18
N ILE A 30 4.66 15.12 18.65
CA ILE A 30 4.54 14.69 17.27
C ILE A 30 3.50 15.57 16.57
N THR A 31 3.90 16.24 15.52
CA THR A 31 3.08 17.11 14.68
C THR A 31 2.90 16.53 13.29
N GLU A 32 2.08 17.15 12.45
CA GLU A 32 1.93 16.80 11.03
C GLU A 32 3.25 16.89 10.23
N LYS A 33 4.30 17.48 10.79
CA LYS A 33 5.62 17.57 10.18
C LYS A 33 6.67 16.64 10.81
N GLY A 34 6.24 15.77 11.73
CA GLY A 34 7.14 14.90 12.49
C GLY A 34 7.36 15.36 13.92
N ILE A 35 8.49 15.01 14.52
CA ILE A 35 8.81 15.27 15.91
C ILE A 35 9.33 16.70 16.07
N VAL A 36 8.77 17.44 17.02
CA VAL A 36 9.22 18.79 17.37
C VAL A 36 10.68 18.72 17.83
N GLU A 37 11.49 19.70 17.40
CA GLU A 37 12.93 19.77 17.68
C GLU A 37 13.79 18.62 17.12
N ASP A 38 13.25 17.76 16.24
CA ASP A 38 14.09 16.77 15.54
C ASP A 38 14.51 17.29 14.16
N ALA A 39 15.81 17.17 13.85
CA ALA A 39 16.39 17.67 12.61
C ALA A 39 15.84 17.02 11.34
N HIS A 40 15.20 15.82 11.43
CA HIS A 40 14.63 15.11 10.29
C HIS A 40 13.16 15.43 10.06
N SER A 41 12.52 16.22 10.94
CA SER A 41 11.15 16.66 10.77
C SER A 41 10.96 17.49 9.50
N GLY A 42 9.82 17.35 8.83
CA GLY A 42 9.53 18.08 7.60
C GLY A 42 8.34 17.51 6.85
N SER A 43 7.92 18.20 5.78
CA SER A 43 6.79 17.79 4.93
C SER A 43 7.24 16.77 3.90
N TRP A 44 7.53 15.57 4.31
CA TRP A 44 7.96 14.45 3.46
C TRP A 44 7.48 13.11 4.03
N HIS A 45 7.61 12.02 3.29
CA HIS A 45 7.05 10.73 3.71
C HIS A 45 7.86 10.00 4.82
N ARG A 46 9.09 10.44 5.14
CA ARG A 46 9.95 9.87 6.19
C ARG A 46 10.11 10.84 7.36
N MET A 47 9.00 11.25 7.97
CA MET A 47 8.95 12.25 9.03
C MET A 47 9.61 11.79 10.32
N LEU A 48 9.59 10.50 10.59
CA LEU A 48 10.20 9.86 11.75
C LEU A 48 10.62 8.42 11.42
N SER A 49 11.51 7.88 12.26
CA SER A 49 12.05 6.54 12.10
C SER A 49 11.84 5.69 13.34
N LEU A 50 11.59 4.40 13.12
CA LEU A 50 11.43 3.40 14.19
C LEU A 50 12.43 2.26 14.00
N LEU A 51 12.86 1.65 15.12
CA LEU A 51 13.69 0.45 15.14
C LEU A 51 13.29 -0.44 16.33
N GLY A 52 13.19 -1.75 16.11
CA GLY A 52 12.83 -2.71 17.15
C GLY A 52 14.03 -3.11 18.03
N VAL A 53 13.80 -3.34 19.31
CA VAL A 53 14.78 -3.90 20.25
C VAL A 53 15.36 -5.20 19.70
N GLU A 54 14.57 -5.98 18.99
CA GLU A 54 14.94 -7.21 18.32
C GLU A 54 16.14 -7.02 17.36
N SER A 55 16.16 -5.87 16.67
CA SER A 55 17.27 -5.47 15.79
C SER A 55 18.50 -5.04 16.59
N PHE A 56 18.34 -4.34 17.71
CA PHE A 56 19.43 -3.98 18.61
C PHE A 56 20.10 -5.20 19.20
N GLU A 57 19.34 -6.18 19.65
CA GLU A 57 19.87 -7.41 20.23
C GLU A 57 20.70 -8.21 19.21
N ARG A 58 20.22 -8.34 17.97
CA ARG A 58 20.97 -9.00 16.89
C ARG A 58 22.26 -8.26 16.58
N PHE A 59 22.20 -6.95 16.45
CA PHE A 59 23.34 -6.15 16.06
C PHE A 59 24.37 -6.03 17.20
N SER A 60 23.95 -5.91 18.45
CA SER A 60 24.84 -5.87 19.62
C SER A 60 25.70 -7.14 19.74
N LYS A 61 25.11 -8.30 19.43
CA LYS A 61 25.83 -9.57 19.35
C LYS A 61 26.89 -9.57 18.26
N LEU A 62 26.58 -9.04 17.09
CA LEU A 62 27.51 -8.93 15.96
C LEU A 62 28.65 -7.93 16.24
N ALA A 63 28.32 -6.81 16.86
CA ALA A 63 29.27 -5.75 17.20
C ALA A 63 30.09 -6.06 18.47
N ASN A 64 29.72 -7.11 19.22
CA ASN A 64 30.30 -7.46 20.52
C ASN A 64 30.34 -6.30 21.53
N ARG A 65 29.31 -5.45 21.50
CA ARG A 65 29.11 -4.34 22.46
C ARG A 65 27.62 -4.02 22.63
N ASN A 66 27.32 -3.38 23.76
CA ASN A 66 25.98 -2.79 23.93
C ASN A 66 25.85 -1.52 23.07
N ILE A 67 24.69 -1.37 22.45
CA ILE A 67 24.33 -0.21 21.64
C ILE A 67 23.17 0.49 22.34
N ALA A 68 23.35 1.78 22.61
CA ALA A 68 22.33 2.58 23.25
C ALA A 68 21.19 2.93 22.27
N TYR A 69 19.99 3.12 22.80
CA TYR A 69 18.87 3.60 21.99
C TYR A 69 19.17 5.01 21.48
N GLY A 70 18.85 5.26 20.21
CA GLY A 70 19.21 6.49 19.50
C GLY A 70 20.53 6.44 18.73
N GLU A 71 21.42 5.48 18.99
CA GLU A 71 22.71 5.37 18.27
C GLU A 71 22.51 5.11 16.77
N PHE A 72 21.49 4.39 16.35
CA PHE A 72 21.16 4.20 14.93
C PHE A 72 20.43 5.40 14.30
N ALA A 73 20.28 6.50 15.06
CA ALA A 73 19.53 7.69 14.69
C ALA A 73 18.02 7.44 14.50
N GLU A 74 17.48 6.40 15.13
CA GLU A 74 16.04 6.16 15.19
C GLU A 74 15.38 7.11 16.21
N ASN A 75 14.14 7.52 15.90
CA ASN A 75 13.35 8.37 16.78
C ASN A 75 12.60 7.57 17.86
N ILE A 76 12.10 6.40 17.49
CA ILE A 76 11.28 5.55 18.37
C ILE A 76 11.89 4.17 18.39
N THR A 77 12.24 3.69 19.58
CA THR A 77 12.65 2.30 19.79
C THR A 77 11.47 1.53 20.34
N THR A 78 11.08 0.43 19.69
CA THR A 78 9.93 -0.39 20.09
C THR A 78 10.32 -1.81 20.44
N LYS A 79 9.42 -2.55 21.08
CA LYS A 79 9.58 -3.96 21.42
C LYS A 79 8.28 -4.72 21.17
N GLY A 80 8.38 -5.97 20.70
CA GLY A 80 7.24 -6.87 20.51
C GLY A 80 6.91 -7.16 19.05
N LEU A 81 7.63 -6.55 18.09
CA LEU A 81 7.47 -6.83 16.66
C LEU A 81 8.79 -6.62 15.91
N GLU A 82 9.16 -7.56 15.07
CA GLU A 82 10.24 -7.36 14.10
C GLU A 82 9.82 -6.36 13.01
N LEU A 83 10.13 -5.07 13.21
CA LEU A 83 9.62 -3.97 12.39
C LEU A 83 9.92 -4.10 10.89
N PHE A 84 11.01 -4.78 10.51
CA PHE A 84 11.32 -5.01 9.09
C PHE A 84 10.32 -5.95 8.38
N THR A 85 9.43 -6.62 9.12
CA THR A 85 8.33 -7.40 8.56
C THR A 85 7.12 -6.55 8.18
N CYS A 86 7.06 -5.30 8.66
CA CYS A 86 6.04 -4.33 8.28
C CYS A 86 6.11 -3.99 6.79
N LYS A 87 5.08 -3.33 6.31
CA LYS A 87 4.97 -2.89 4.92
C LYS A 87 4.50 -1.44 4.84
N PRO A 88 4.76 -0.74 3.74
CA PRO A 88 4.15 0.56 3.51
C PRO A 88 2.62 0.49 3.69
N LEU A 89 2.04 1.54 4.28
CA LEU A 89 0.64 1.68 4.67
C LEU A 89 0.20 0.89 5.91
N ASP A 90 1.07 0.07 6.53
CA ASP A 90 0.81 -0.44 7.87
C ASP A 90 0.80 0.72 8.88
N ARG A 91 0.08 0.57 9.98
CA ARG A 91 -0.09 1.63 10.97
C ARG A 91 0.30 1.21 12.37
N PHE A 92 0.78 2.19 13.12
CA PHE A 92 0.97 2.11 14.56
C PHE A 92 0.12 3.18 15.22
N VAL A 93 -0.83 2.78 16.05
CA VAL A 93 -1.84 3.71 16.59
C VAL A 93 -2.04 3.51 18.09
N ASN A 94 -2.37 4.60 18.77
CA ASN A 94 -3.00 4.58 20.08
C ASN A 94 -4.02 5.73 20.18
N GLU A 95 -4.53 6.00 21.39
CA GLU A 95 -5.50 7.10 21.58
C GLU A 95 -4.92 8.49 21.27
N HIS A 96 -3.60 8.67 21.32
CA HIS A 96 -2.94 9.97 21.16
C HIS A 96 -2.39 10.19 19.76
N VAL A 97 -1.76 9.19 19.15
CA VAL A 97 -1.05 9.29 17.87
C VAL A 97 -1.45 8.22 16.89
N ALA A 98 -1.28 8.51 15.60
CA ALA A 98 -1.35 7.53 14.53
C ALA A 98 -0.20 7.77 13.55
N LEU A 99 0.59 6.73 13.31
CA LEU A 99 1.72 6.70 12.41
C LEU A 99 1.43 5.70 11.29
N GLU A 100 1.87 6.00 10.07
CA GLU A 100 1.74 5.10 8.91
C GLU A 100 3.11 4.84 8.31
N VAL A 101 3.47 3.59 8.16
CA VAL A 101 4.73 3.16 7.55
C VAL A 101 4.76 3.58 6.08
N THR A 102 5.85 4.20 5.68
CA THR A 102 6.04 4.68 4.30
C THR A 102 7.21 4.02 3.60
N GLN A 103 8.20 3.54 4.36
CA GLN A 103 9.39 2.91 3.80
C GLN A 103 10.04 1.95 4.78
N ILE A 104 10.58 0.86 4.27
CA ILE A 104 11.43 -0.08 4.99
C ILE A 104 12.86 0.09 4.49
N GLY A 105 13.80 0.29 5.42
CA GLY A 105 15.19 0.53 5.07
C GLY A 105 15.44 1.88 4.40
N LYS A 106 16.69 2.17 4.14
CA LYS A 106 17.15 3.35 3.38
C LYS A 106 18.51 3.06 2.73
N GLU A 107 18.89 3.85 1.73
CA GLU A 107 20.27 3.80 1.25
C GLU A 107 21.24 4.12 2.38
N CYS A 108 22.33 3.33 2.43
CA CYS A 108 23.38 3.53 3.41
C CYS A 108 24.32 4.68 2.96
N HIS A 109 24.60 5.63 3.83
CA HIS A 109 25.57 6.70 3.57
C HIS A 109 27.04 6.22 3.65
N GLY A 110 27.26 4.91 3.87
CA GLY A 110 28.58 4.30 3.92
C GLY A 110 29.50 4.98 4.94
N ASN A 111 30.73 5.31 4.54
CA ASN A 111 31.77 5.88 5.41
C ASN A 111 31.43 7.25 6.01
N SER A 112 30.37 7.93 5.58
CA SER A 112 29.91 9.17 6.20
C SER A 112 29.10 8.96 7.49
N CYS A 113 28.66 7.71 7.76
CA CYS A 113 27.93 7.35 8.97
C CYS A 113 28.91 6.90 10.08
N ALA A 114 28.78 7.47 11.29
CA ALA A 114 29.62 7.11 12.43
C ALA A 114 29.53 5.62 12.78
N ILE A 115 28.33 5.06 12.80
CA ILE A 115 28.09 3.64 13.11
C ILE A 115 28.71 2.74 12.04
N TYR A 116 28.54 3.07 10.77
CA TYR A 116 29.13 2.30 9.68
C TYR A 116 30.66 2.30 9.75
N ARG A 117 31.28 3.43 10.10
CA ARG A 117 32.73 3.52 10.28
C ARG A 117 33.25 2.65 11.42
N GLU A 118 32.49 2.55 12.49
CA GLU A 118 32.89 1.79 13.71
C GLU A 118 32.71 0.28 13.52
N VAL A 119 31.60 -0.16 12.91
CA VAL A 119 31.19 -1.57 12.89
C VAL A 119 31.22 -2.17 11.47
N GLY A 120 31.43 -1.36 10.44
CA GLY A 120 31.41 -1.80 9.03
C GLY A 120 30.01 -2.17 8.52
N ASN A 121 28.99 -2.02 9.33
CA ASN A 121 27.59 -2.34 8.99
C ASN A 121 26.62 -1.41 9.74
N CYS A 122 25.38 -1.33 9.28
CA CYS A 122 24.32 -0.60 9.94
C CYS A 122 22.98 -1.32 9.73
N VAL A 123 22.18 -1.40 10.78
CA VAL A 123 20.87 -2.08 10.77
C VAL A 123 19.78 -1.25 10.08
N MET A 124 19.83 0.08 10.17
CA MET A 124 18.81 0.97 9.61
C MET A 124 18.55 0.81 8.09
N PRO A 125 19.55 0.53 7.25
CA PRO A 125 19.31 0.29 5.82
C PRO A 125 18.43 -0.91 5.50
N LYS A 126 18.35 -1.87 6.41
CA LYS A 126 17.60 -3.13 6.18
C LYS A 126 16.40 -3.30 7.10
N GLU A 127 16.50 -2.84 8.34
CA GLU A 127 15.54 -3.15 9.40
C GLU A 127 14.86 -1.92 10.00
N GLY A 128 15.42 -0.71 9.78
CA GLY A 128 14.75 0.52 10.18
C GLY A 128 13.54 0.81 9.31
N ILE A 129 12.47 1.27 9.90
CA ILE A 129 11.28 1.71 9.18
C ILE A 129 11.10 3.22 9.31
N PHE A 130 10.47 3.80 8.32
CA PHE A 130 10.13 5.22 8.29
C PHE A 130 8.62 5.36 8.21
N ALA A 131 8.11 6.38 8.88
CA ALA A 131 6.68 6.64 8.95
C ALA A 131 6.36 8.12 8.77
N ARG A 132 5.12 8.37 8.36
CA ARG A 132 4.49 9.68 8.40
C ARG A 132 3.46 9.75 9.51
N VAL A 133 3.11 10.97 9.91
CA VAL A 133 2.14 11.23 10.95
C VAL A 133 0.74 11.36 10.33
N LEU A 134 -0.22 10.58 10.81
CA LEU A 134 -1.64 10.69 10.45
C LEU A 134 -2.44 11.41 11.55
N LYS A 135 -2.02 11.29 12.82
CA LYS A 135 -2.62 11.97 13.96
C LYS A 135 -1.51 12.48 14.87
N SER A 136 -1.50 13.79 15.11
CA SER A 136 -0.56 14.47 15.99
C SER A 136 -0.89 14.23 17.46
N GLY A 137 0.14 14.24 18.33
CA GLY A 137 0.00 14.05 19.76
C GLY A 137 1.35 13.93 20.45
N SER A 138 1.41 13.29 21.61
CA SER A 138 2.64 13.07 22.37
C SER A 138 2.89 11.57 22.55
N MET A 139 4.16 11.22 22.76
CA MET A 139 4.61 9.85 23.01
C MET A 139 5.79 9.83 23.97
N LYS A 140 5.83 8.79 24.82
CA LYS A 140 6.91 8.57 25.79
C LYS A 140 7.25 7.10 25.94
N SER A 141 8.36 6.79 26.58
CA SER A 141 8.69 5.42 27.00
C SER A 141 7.60 4.83 27.90
N GLY A 142 7.25 3.58 27.67
CA GLY A 142 6.15 2.86 28.33
C GLY A 142 4.79 2.98 27.66
N ASP A 143 4.63 3.84 26.65
CA ASP A 143 3.41 3.87 25.84
C ASP A 143 3.28 2.60 25.01
N VAL A 144 2.04 2.20 24.72
CA VAL A 144 1.74 1.05 23.85
C VAL A 144 1.12 1.55 22.57
N LEU A 145 1.58 1.01 21.45
CA LEU A 145 1.02 1.21 20.12
C LEU A 145 0.43 -0.10 19.61
N GLN A 146 -0.73 -0.04 19.02
CA GLN A 146 -1.33 -1.16 18.30
C GLN A 146 -0.83 -1.16 16.86
N TYR A 147 -0.18 -2.24 16.44
CA TYR A 147 0.15 -2.48 15.04
C TYR A 147 -1.09 -2.95 14.28
N ILE A 148 -1.37 -2.29 13.17
CA ILE A 148 -2.50 -2.59 12.27
C ILE A 148 -1.95 -2.77 10.87
N PRO A 149 -1.92 -3.99 10.34
CA PRO A 149 -1.48 -4.23 8.97
C PRO A 149 -2.45 -3.61 7.95
N LYS A 150 -1.92 -3.13 6.84
CA LYS A 150 -2.74 -2.70 5.70
C LYS A 150 -3.47 -3.89 5.11
N VAL A 151 -4.78 -3.76 4.98
CA VAL A 151 -5.64 -4.69 4.26
C VAL A 151 -6.17 -3.99 3.02
N PHE A 152 -5.92 -4.56 1.85
CA PHE A 152 -6.52 -4.02 0.63
C PHE A 152 -7.96 -4.49 0.48
N ARG A 153 -8.86 -3.54 0.31
CA ARG A 153 -10.28 -3.79 0.04
C ARG A 153 -10.53 -3.65 -1.46
N ILE A 154 -11.03 -4.72 -2.04
CA ILE A 154 -11.22 -4.84 -3.49
C ILE A 154 -12.69 -5.10 -3.78
N LYS A 155 -13.29 -4.29 -4.63
CA LYS A 155 -14.62 -4.54 -5.18
C LYS A 155 -14.48 -5.17 -6.55
N LEU A 156 -15.04 -6.34 -6.76
CA LEU A 156 -15.11 -7.02 -8.05
C LEU A 156 -16.56 -7.07 -8.52
N ILE A 157 -16.82 -6.50 -9.68
CA ILE A 157 -18.16 -6.39 -10.26
C ILE A 157 -18.15 -7.10 -11.61
N THR A 158 -18.87 -8.23 -11.73
CA THR A 158 -19.08 -8.88 -13.02
C THR A 158 -20.42 -8.45 -13.62
N LEU A 159 -20.36 -7.98 -14.88
CA LEU A 159 -21.53 -7.59 -15.65
C LEU A 159 -21.86 -8.69 -16.66
N SER A 160 -23.01 -9.32 -16.51
CA SER A 160 -23.51 -10.31 -17.44
C SER A 160 -24.98 -10.63 -17.16
N ASP A 161 -25.85 -10.33 -18.12
CA ASP A 161 -27.27 -10.73 -18.03
C ASP A 161 -27.43 -12.23 -17.85
N ARG A 162 -26.73 -13.02 -18.64
CA ARG A 162 -26.87 -14.48 -18.62
C ARG A 162 -26.36 -15.10 -17.32
N ALA A 163 -25.23 -14.63 -16.81
CA ALA A 163 -24.70 -15.14 -15.55
C ALA A 163 -25.57 -14.66 -14.36
N SER A 164 -26.07 -13.42 -14.37
CA SER A 164 -26.95 -12.91 -13.32
C SER A 164 -28.31 -13.66 -13.26
N MET A 165 -28.72 -14.23 -14.37
CA MET A 165 -29.92 -15.13 -14.46
C MET A 165 -29.60 -16.62 -14.14
N GLY A 166 -28.35 -16.92 -13.73
CA GLY A 166 -27.94 -18.28 -13.39
C GLY A 166 -27.79 -19.24 -14.60
N GLN A 167 -27.62 -18.71 -15.81
CA GLN A 167 -27.50 -19.55 -17.01
C GLN A 167 -26.12 -20.20 -17.16
N TYR A 168 -25.08 -19.61 -16.56
CA TYR A 168 -23.72 -20.17 -16.45
C TYR A 168 -22.93 -19.54 -15.30
N ASP A 169 -21.86 -20.23 -14.88
CA ASP A 169 -20.97 -19.75 -13.81
C ASP A 169 -20.05 -18.64 -14.30
N ASP A 170 -19.83 -17.61 -13.47
CA ASP A 170 -18.85 -16.56 -13.76
C ASP A 170 -17.42 -17.10 -13.61
N ARG A 171 -16.85 -17.53 -14.74
CA ARG A 171 -15.46 -17.99 -14.80
C ARG A 171 -14.45 -16.83 -14.80
N SER A 172 -14.84 -15.72 -15.39
CA SER A 172 -13.94 -14.57 -15.57
C SER A 172 -13.73 -13.83 -14.25
N GLY A 173 -14.78 -13.57 -13.49
CA GLY A 173 -14.66 -12.98 -12.16
C GLY A 173 -13.89 -13.88 -11.20
N ASN A 174 -14.12 -15.19 -11.23
CA ASN A 174 -13.36 -16.15 -10.43
C ASN A 174 -11.86 -16.11 -10.80
N ARG A 175 -11.52 -15.99 -12.09
CA ARG A 175 -10.12 -15.88 -12.53
C ARG A 175 -9.46 -14.59 -12.05
N ILE A 176 -10.19 -13.46 -11.99
CA ILE A 176 -9.69 -12.20 -11.40
C ILE A 176 -9.39 -12.40 -9.92
N LYS A 177 -10.27 -13.07 -9.16
CA LYS A 177 -10.02 -13.36 -7.73
C LYS A 177 -8.74 -14.15 -7.52
N GLU A 178 -8.51 -15.20 -8.32
CA GLU A 178 -7.27 -16.00 -8.27
C GLU A 178 -6.03 -15.12 -8.50
N TRP A 179 -6.01 -14.29 -9.55
CA TRP A 179 -4.94 -13.36 -9.83
C TRP A 179 -4.66 -12.39 -8.67
N LEU A 180 -5.71 -11.86 -8.04
CA LEU A 180 -5.57 -10.94 -6.93
C LEU A 180 -4.99 -11.62 -5.70
N HIS A 181 -5.44 -12.83 -5.36
CA HIS A 181 -4.85 -13.61 -4.27
C HIS A 181 -3.38 -13.91 -4.54
N GLU A 182 -3.05 -14.49 -5.71
CA GLU A 182 -1.67 -14.80 -6.10
C GLU A 182 -0.75 -13.56 -6.00
N TYR A 183 -1.22 -12.41 -6.49
CA TYR A 183 -0.45 -11.17 -6.47
C TYR A 183 -0.23 -10.65 -5.04
N PHE A 184 -1.27 -10.48 -4.26
CA PHE A 184 -1.15 -9.91 -2.92
C PHE A 184 -0.47 -10.85 -1.93
N ASP A 185 -0.59 -12.17 -2.09
CA ASP A 185 0.14 -13.17 -1.32
C ASP A 185 1.66 -13.08 -1.56
N GLN A 186 2.08 -12.84 -2.82
CA GLN A 186 3.49 -12.60 -3.14
C GLN A 186 4.08 -11.42 -2.35
N TYR A 187 3.31 -10.35 -2.19
CA TYR A 187 3.71 -9.17 -1.42
C TYR A 187 3.29 -9.24 0.05
N LYS A 188 2.65 -10.33 0.46
CA LYS A 188 2.17 -10.59 1.82
C LYS A 188 1.21 -9.53 2.36
N TYR A 189 0.39 -8.91 1.50
CA TYR A 189 -0.70 -8.04 1.92
C TYR A 189 -2.00 -8.82 2.04
N PRO A 190 -2.70 -8.76 3.19
CA PRO A 190 -4.04 -9.31 3.29
C PRO A 190 -5.01 -8.54 2.37
N ILE A 191 -5.97 -9.25 1.79
CA ILE A 191 -7.02 -8.66 0.96
C ILE A 191 -8.41 -9.10 1.41
N ILE A 192 -9.39 -8.25 1.14
CA ILE A 192 -10.82 -8.55 1.24
C ILE A 192 -11.42 -8.26 -0.13
N ILE A 193 -12.04 -9.26 -0.75
CA ILE A 193 -12.72 -9.12 -2.05
C ILE A 193 -14.22 -9.20 -1.84
N ASP A 194 -14.91 -8.09 -2.09
CA ASP A 194 -16.36 -8.04 -2.16
C ASP A 194 -16.80 -8.19 -3.61
N TYR A 195 -17.55 -9.25 -3.87
CA TYR A 195 -17.97 -9.62 -5.22
C TYR A 195 -19.45 -9.32 -5.45
N SER A 196 -19.75 -8.70 -6.59
CA SER A 196 -21.10 -8.51 -7.12
C SER A 196 -21.22 -9.04 -8.54
N LEU A 197 -22.30 -9.78 -8.82
CA LEU A 197 -22.70 -10.18 -10.16
C LEU A 197 -23.99 -9.45 -10.50
N ILE A 198 -23.95 -8.59 -11.51
CA ILE A 198 -25.06 -7.74 -11.90
C ILE A 198 -25.43 -7.94 -13.37
N ALA A 199 -26.62 -7.55 -13.75
CA ALA A 199 -27.02 -7.44 -15.15
C ALA A 199 -26.23 -6.32 -15.86
N ASP A 200 -26.28 -6.30 -17.20
CA ASP A 200 -25.70 -5.22 -18.01
C ASP A 200 -26.59 -3.94 -17.91
N ASP A 201 -26.64 -3.38 -16.69
CA ASP A 201 -27.44 -2.22 -16.30
C ASP A 201 -26.57 -1.07 -15.78
N ALA A 202 -26.72 0.11 -16.41
CA ALA A 202 -25.89 1.27 -16.12
C ALA A 202 -26.18 1.89 -14.73
N ALA A 203 -27.42 1.79 -14.24
CA ALA A 203 -27.75 2.33 -12.90
C ALA A 203 -27.22 1.42 -11.80
N MET A 204 -27.34 0.10 -11.96
CA MET A 204 -26.77 -0.88 -11.03
C MET A 204 -25.23 -0.70 -10.95
N LEU A 205 -24.55 -0.64 -12.10
CA LEU A 205 -23.09 -0.43 -12.12
C LEU A 205 -22.69 0.88 -11.44
N ARG A 206 -23.38 1.98 -11.71
CA ARG A 206 -23.08 3.27 -11.08
C ARG A 206 -23.25 3.20 -9.56
N ASN A 207 -24.29 2.53 -9.07
CA ASN A 207 -24.51 2.37 -7.64
C ASN A 207 -23.39 1.55 -6.98
N GLU A 208 -22.96 0.46 -7.59
CA GLU A 208 -21.84 -0.36 -7.10
C GLU A 208 -20.51 0.45 -7.06
N LEU A 209 -20.24 1.26 -8.10
CA LEU A 209 -19.06 2.11 -8.16
C LEU A 209 -19.07 3.21 -7.09
N ASN A 210 -20.18 3.91 -6.92
CA ASN A 210 -20.33 4.92 -5.88
C ASN A 210 -20.20 4.31 -4.48
N ASN A 211 -20.84 3.18 -4.24
CA ASN A 211 -20.72 2.43 -2.99
C ASN A 211 -19.25 2.06 -2.69
N ALA A 212 -18.50 1.62 -3.70
CA ALA A 212 -17.09 1.28 -3.53
C ALA A 212 -16.26 2.53 -3.11
N VAL A 213 -16.52 3.70 -3.70
CA VAL A 213 -15.84 4.95 -3.34
C VAL A 213 -16.23 5.39 -1.92
N GLU A 214 -17.52 5.38 -1.57
CA GLU A 214 -18.03 5.78 -0.25
C GLU A 214 -17.51 4.88 0.88
N ASN A 215 -17.33 3.60 0.60
CA ASN A 215 -16.80 2.62 1.55
C ASN A 215 -15.28 2.45 1.47
N ILE A 216 -14.57 3.35 0.77
CA ILE A 216 -13.11 3.44 0.74
C ILE A 216 -12.47 2.12 0.29
N TYR A 217 -12.92 1.56 -0.84
CA TYR A 217 -12.22 0.46 -1.47
C TYR A 217 -10.94 0.97 -2.15
N ASP A 218 -9.86 0.20 -2.04
CA ASP A 218 -8.60 0.54 -2.70
C ASP A 218 -8.67 0.32 -4.21
N PHE A 219 -9.36 -0.77 -4.60
CA PHE A 219 -9.51 -1.15 -6.01
C PHE A 219 -10.96 -1.51 -6.35
N VAL A 220 -11.34 -1.20 -7.59
CA VAL A 220 -12.51 -1.74 -8.25
C VAL A 220 -12.07 -2.41 -9.55
N PHE A 221 -12.48 -3.65 -9.73
CA PHE A 221 -12.38 -4.37 -11.01
C PHE A 221 -13.77 -4.61 -11.54
N THR A 222 -14.02 -4.19 -12.78
CA THR A 222 -15.23 -4.60 -13.50
C THR A 222 -14.88 -5.64 -14.56
N CYS A 223 -15.73 -6.60 -14.79
CA CYS A 223 -15.54 -7.66 -15.76
C CYS A 223 -16.78 -7.80 -16.65
N GLY A 224 -16.62 -7.54 -17.95
CA GLY A 224 -17.70 -7.55 -18.95
C GLY A 224 -18.13 -6.16 -19.41
N GLY A 225 -18.88 -6.10 -20.50
CA GLY A 225 -19.47 -4.87 -21.06
C GLY A 225 -18.47 -3.84 -21.58
N THR A 226 -17.29 -4.26 -22.08
CA THR A 226 -16.22 -3.37 -22.55
C THR A 226 -16.11 -3.23 -24.08
N GLY A 227 -16.99 -3.86 -24.84
CA GLY A 227 -17.00 -3.82 -26.30
C GLY A 227 -17.74 -2.61 -26.86
N ILE A 228 -18.26 -2.77 -28.10
CA ILE A 228 -18.96 -1.73 -28.87
C ILE A 228 -20.46 -2.05 -29.09
N GLY A 229 -20.93 -3.15 -28.53
CA GLY A 229 -22.31 -3.57 -28.67
C GLY A 229 -23.27 -2.69 -27.84
N PRO A 230 -24.59 -2.73 -28.12
CA PRO A 230 -25.56 -1.89 -27.43
C PRO A 230 -25.72 -2.21 -25.94
N ARG A 231 -25.19 -3.36 -25.49
CA ARG A 231 -25.17 -3.77 -24.08
C ARG A 231 -23.83 -3.57 -23.39
N ASP A 232 -22.81 -3.13 -24.12
CA ASP A 232 -21.49 -2.84 -23.60
C ASP A 232 -21.46 -1.45 -22.95
N ILE A 233 -21.99 -1.35 -21.72
CA ILE A 233 -22.21 -0.08 -21.01
C ILE A 233 -21.10 0.27 -20.03
N THR A 234 -20.22 -0.67 -19.70
CA THR A 234 -19.26 -0.54 -18.61
C THR A 234 -18.38 0.68 -18.78
N VAL A 235 -17.77 0.85 -19.94
CA VAL A 235 -16.84 1.95 -20.21
C VAL A 235 -17.57 3.29 -20.20
N ASP A 236 -18.79 3.35 -20.75
CA ASP A 236 -19.59 4.58 -20.82
C ASP A 236 -20.06 5.06 -19.42
N VAL A 237 -20.20 4.14 -18.46
CA VAL A 237 -20.49 4.49 -17.07
C VAL A 237 -19.24 4.89 -16.33
N VAL A 238 -18.18 4.07 -16.40
CA VAL A 238 -16.94 4.28 -15.63
C VAL A 238 -16.22 5.55 -16.08
N SER A 239 -16.15 5.84 -17.40
CA SER A 239 -15.50 7.04 -17.93
C SER A 239 -16.09 8.37 -17.41
N LYS A 240 -17.36 8.37 -17.03
CA LYS A 240 -18.03 9.56 -16.45
C LYS A 240 -17.74 9.76 -14.96
N LEU A 241 -17.18 8.76 -14.30
CA LEU A 241 -16.91 8.75 -12.85
C LEU A 241 -15.41 8.86 -12.53
N ILE A 242 -14.54 8.60 -13.50
CA ILE A 242 -13.08 8.70 -13.34
C ILE A 242 -12.67 10.18 -13.23
N ASP A 243 -11.92 10.52 -12.17
CA ASP A 243 -11.31 11.84 -12.00
C ASP A 243 -9.99 11.95 -12.79
N LYS A 244 -9.25 10.83 -12.91
CA LYS A 244 -7.98 10.73 -13.65
C LYS A 244 -7.92 9.43 -14.41
N GLU A 245 -7.78 9.48 -15.72
CA GLU A 245 -7.56 8.30 -16.56
C GLU A 245 -6.07 7.93 -16.62
N ILE A 246 -5.78 6.61 -16.72
CA ILE A 246 -4.44 6.04 -16.87
C ILE A 246 -4.40 5.24 -18.19
N PRO A 247 -4.33 5.91 -19.34
CA PRO A 247 -4.53 5.25 -20.64
C PRO A 247 -3.41 4.26 -20.98
N GLY A 248 -2.17 4.54 -20.57
CA GLY A 248 -1.00 3.75 -20.96
C GLY A 248 -1.07 2.27 -20.61
N ILE A 249 -1.78 1.89 -19.53
CA ILE A 249 -1.96 0.47 -19.15
C ILE A 249 -2.79 -0.24 -20.21
N MET A 250 -3.92 0.33 -20.56
CA MET A 250 -4.86 -0.26 -21.53
C MET A 250 -4.34 -0.18 -22.96
N ASP A 251 -3.58 0.85 -23.30
CA ASP A 251 -2.91 0.98 -24.61
C ASP A 251 -1.85 -0.12 -24.78
N GLN A 252 -1.01 -0.34 -23.78
CA GLN A 252 -0.04 -1.43 -23.77
C GLN A 252 -0.70 -2.80 -23.96
N ILE A 253 -1.81 -3.06 -23.28
CA ILE A 253 -2.57 -4.30 -23.40
C ILE A 253 -3.10 -4.46 -24.83
N ARG A 254 -3.79 -3.44 -25.35
CA ARG A 254 -4.32 -3.47 -26.71
C ARG A 254 -3.24 -3.72 -27.77
N LEU A 255 -2.14 -3.00 -27.69
CA LEU A 255 -1.03 -3.15 -28.62
C LEU A 255 -0.41 -4.56 -28.55
N LYS A 256 -0.02 -5.00 -27.35
CA LYS A 256 0.64 -6.27 -27.16
C LYS A 256 -0.18 -7.47 -27.62
N TYR A 257 -1.45 -7.51 -27.25
CA TYR A 257 -2.32 -8.64 -27.58
C TYR A 257 -3.02 -8.50 -28.92
N GLY A 258 -3.10 -7.26 -29.45
CA GLY A 258 -3.61 -6.97 -30.78
C GLY A 258 -2.74 -7.48 -31.92
N GLU A 259 -1.42 -7.63 -31.70
CA GLU A 259 -0.50 -8.23 -32.67
C GLU A 259 -0.90 -9.65 -33.07
N ASN A 260 -1.34 -10.47 -32.10
CA ASN A 260 -1.72 -11.86 -32.32
C ASN A 260 -3.24 -12.04 -32.48
N ASN A 261 -4.04 -11.13 -31.97
CA ASN A 261 -5.50 -11.14 -32.05
C ASN A 261 -6.03 -9.72 -32.29
N PRO A 262 -6.27 -9.34 -33.56
CA PRO A 262 -6.77 -7.99 -33.90
C PRO A 262 -8.06 -7.58 -33.16
N ASN A 263 -8.88 -8.53 -32.73
CA ASN A 263 -10.08 -8.23 -31.98
C ASN A 263 -9.78 -7.63 -30.59
N ALA A 264 -8.58 -7.80 -30.04
CA ALA A 264 -8.17 -7.16 -28.79
C ALA A 264 -8.12 -5.61 -28.93
N LEU A 265 -7.89 -5.08 -30.14
CA LEU A 265 -7.92 -3.64 -30.44
C LEU A 265 -9.31 -3.02 -30.32
N LEU A 266 -10.38 -3.83 -30.36
CA LEU A 266 -11.76 -3.36 -30.28
C LEU A 266 -12.23 -3.16 -28.83
N SER A 267 -11.44 -3.55 -27.84
CA SER A 267 -11.77 -3.33 -26.44
C SER A 267 -11.62 -1.86 -26.07
N ARG A 268 -12.67 -1.30 -25.48
CA ARG A 268 -12.72 0.08 -24.98
C ARG A 268 -12.26 0.20 -23.51
N SER A 269 -11.78 -0.90 -22.89
CA SER A 269 -11.36 -0.95 -21.51
C SER A 269 -10.51 0.26 -21.10
N ILE A 270 -10.76 0.77 -19.89
CA ILE A 270 -10.06 1.91 -19.30
C ILE A 270 -9.53 1.57 -17.89
N ALA A 271 -8.49 2.28 -17.49
CA ALA A 271 -7.98 2.32 -16.13
C ALA A 271 -7.97 3.76 -15.63
N GLY A 272 -8.22 3.97 -14.36
CA GLY A 272 -8.21 5.31 -13.79
C GLY A 272 -8.43 5.33 -12.29
N VAL A 273 -8.61 6.53 -11.76
CA VAL A 273 -8.83 6.79 -10.35
C VAL A 273 -10.15 7.52 -10.16
N MET A 274 -10.98 7.04 -9.25
CA MET A 274 -12.17 7.70 -8.73
C MET A 274 -11.92 8.05 -7.26
N LYS A 275 -11.73 9.34 -6.93
CA LYS A 275 -11.30 9.80 -5.60
C LYS A 275 -10.00 9.10 -5.15
N ASN A 276 -10.11 8.15 -4.23
CA ASN A 276 -8.97 7.35 -3.72
C ASN A 276 -9.05 5.88 -4.13
N THR A 277 -9.93 5.53 -5.07
CA THR A 277 -10.17 4.16 -5.54
C THR A 277 -9.63 3.99 -6.96
N ILE A 278 -8.78 3.00 -7.17
CA ILE A 278 -8.25 2.64 -8.50
C ILE A 278 -9.27 1.75 -9.20
N VAL A 279 -9.59 2.05 -10.43
CA VAL A 279 -10.59 1.31 -11.23
C VAL A 279 -9.95 0.73 -12.48
N TYR A 280 -10.23 -0.55 -12.72
CA TYR A 280 -9.87 -1.25 -13.96
C TYR A 280 -11.12 -1.87 -14.58
N THR A 281 -11.33 -1.67 -15.87
CA THR A 281 -12.38 -2.35 -16.61
C THR A 281 -11.78 -3.45 -17.49
N LEU A 282 -12.26 -4.68 -17.34
CA LEU A 282 -11.76 -5.86 -18.02
C LEU A 282 -12.83 -6.48 -18.91
N PRO A 283 -12.44 -7.09 -20.06
CA PRO A 283 -13.37 -7.87 -20.88
C PRO A 283 -13.92 -9.10 -20.15
N GLY A 284 -15.10 -9.56 -20.56
CA GLY A 284 -15.81 -10.69 -19.93
C GLY A 284 -15.30 -12.09 -20.32
N SER A 285 -14.24 -12.27 -21.08
CA SER A 285 -13.70 -13.59 -21.42
C SER A 285 -12.50 -13.96 -20.55
N VAL A 286 -12.41 -15.20 -20.09
CA VAL A 286 -11.30 -15.73 -19.27
C VAL A 286 -9.94 -15.50 -19.93
N LYS A 287 -9.83 -15.68 -21.25
CA LYS A 287 -8.60 -15.44 -21.99
C LYS A 287 -8.17 -13.97 -21.87
N ALA A 288 -9.06 -13.04 -22.20
CA ALA A 288 -8.77 -11.61 -22.12
C ALA A 288 -8.52 -11.17 -20.67
N THR A 289 -9.25 -11.71 -19.70
CA THR A 289 -8.99 -11.47 -18.27
C THR A 289 -7.54 -11.81 -17.89
N ASN A 290 -7.03 -12.98 -18.31
CA ASN A 290 -5.63 -13.34 -18.06
C ASN A 290 -4.64 -12.37 -18.73
N GLU A 291 -4.90 -11.98 -19.98
CA GLU A 291 -4.08 -11.02 -20.72
C GLU A 291 -4.02 -9.68 -20.01
N TYR A 292 -5.17 -9.17 -19.55
CA TYR A 292 -5.26 -7.90 -18.83
C TYR A 292 -4.58 -7.96 -17.46
N MET A 293 -4.88 -8.97 -16.65
CA MET A 293 -4.29 -9.09 -15.31
C MET A 293 -2.77 -9.23 -15.36
N THR A 294 -2.22 -9.95 -16.37
CA THR A 294 -0.76 -10.07 -16.58
C THR A 294 -0.06 -8.71 -16.70
N GLU A 295 -0.71 -7.69 -17.25
CA GLU A 295 -0.12 -6.36 -17.40
C GLU A 295 -0.49 -5.45 -16.20
N ILE A 296 -1.73 -5.49 -15.74
CA ILE A 296 -2.23 -4.65 -14.64
C ILE A 296 -1.41 -4.85 -13.36
N VAL A 297 -1.15 -6.10 -12.96
CA VAL A 297 -0.44 -6.42 -11.71
C VAL A 297 0.98 -5.82 -11.66
N LYS A 298 1.62 -5.55 -12.79
CA LYS A 298 2.97 -4.98 -12.83
C LYS A 298 3.07 -3.58 -12.23
N THR A 299 1.95 -2.86 -12.18
CA THR A 299 1.92 -1.45 -11.75
C THR A 299 1.02 -1.19 -10.54
N MET A 300 0.25 -2.17 -10.09
CA MET A 300 -0.79 -1.98 -9.08
C MET A 300 -0.27 -1.35 -7.77
N LEU A 301 0.74 -1.93 -7.12
CA LEU A 301 1.28 -1.40 -5.86
C LEU A 301 2.00 -0.06 -6.06
N HIS A 302 2.71 0.11 -7.17
CA HIS A 302 3.35 1.38 -7.47
C HIS A 302 2.32 2.51 -7.60
N LEU A 303 1.19 2.25 -8.27
CA LEU A 303 0.10 3.21 -8.38
C LEU A 303 -0.51 3.55 -7.01
N VAL A 304 -0.68 2.55 -6.13
CA VAL A 304 -1.11 2.80 -4.75
C VAL A 304 -0.13 3.73 -4.04
N TYR A 305 1.17 3.46 -4.11
CA TYR A 305 2.18 4.30 -3.46
C TYR A 305 2.18 5.73 -4.00
N MET A 306 2.04 5.91 -5.32
CA MET A 306 1.88 7.23 -5.92
C MET A 306 0.65 7.97 -5.36
N MET A 307 -0.49 7.29 -5.23
CA MET A 307 -1.72 7.88 -4.68
C MET A 307 -1.57 8.29 -3.22
N HIS A 308 -0.78 7.55 -2.46
CA HIS A 308 -0.47 7.85 -1.06
C HIS A 308 0.73 8.80 -0.89
N ALA A 309 1.28 9.37 -1.96
CA ALA A 309 2.49 10.20 -1.94
C ALA A 309 3.68 9.53 -1.22
N ILE A 310 3.82 8.23 -1.41
CA ILE A 310 4.95 7.43 -0.95
C ILE A 310 5.94 7.32 -2.10
N ASP A 311 7.15 7.82 -1.89
CA ASP A 311 8.24 7.67 -2.86
C ASP A 311 8.81 6.25 -2.72
N ALA A 312 8.59 5.44 -3.74
CA ALA A 312 9.03 4.03 -3.79
C ALA A 312 10.33 3.84 -4.60
N HIS A 313 11.04 4.95 -4.91
CA HIS A 313 12.29 4.93 -5.67
C HIS A 313 13.52 4.88 -4.77
#